data_60f127ebfbd69a71c3522e49f9c8ffc4
#
_entry.id   60f127ebfbd69a71c3522e49f9c8ffc4
#
_cell.length_a   1.000
_cell.length_b   1.000
_cell.length_c   1.000
_cell.angle_alpha   90.00
_cell.angle_beta   90.00
_cell.angle_gamma   90.00
#
_symmetry.space_group_name_H-M   'P 1'
#
loop_
_entity.id
_entity.type
_entity.pdbx_description
1 polymer ?
#
loop_
_entity_poly.entity_id
_entity_poly.type
_entity_poly.pdbx_seq_one_letter_code
_entity_poly.pdbx_strand_id
1 'polypeptide(L)'
;MNDFTSTPSMTSSSSGLTADELNTPAIRQARIDLAACFRMASLLGLHEGICNHFSALVPGLPTLFLVNPLGYAFDEITASSLLICDFDGNVVAGKGIPESTAFHIHARVHMRHPH
;
A
#
# COMPACT_ATOMS: atom_id res chain seq x y z
N MET A 1 2.11 -4.97 27.31
CA MET A 1 2.35 -4.57 26.46
C MET A 1 2.76 -4.26 25.87
N ASN A 2 2.92 -4.00 26.85
CA ASN A 2 3.38 -3.60 26.10
C ASN A 2 3.76 -3.37 26.02
N ASP A 3 3.21 -3.56 26.35
CA ASP A 3 3.56 -3.30 25.80
C ASP A 3 3.80 -3.00 25.61
N PHE A 4 3.71 -2.52 25.93
CA PHE A 4 3.99 -2.16 25.33
C PHE A 4 4.01 -2.02 25.33
N THR A 5 3.57 -2.43 25.95
CA THR A 5 3.50 -2.19 25.37
C THR A 5 3.31 -1.87 24.83
N SER A 6 3.04 -1.80 25.23
CA SER A 6 2.81 -1.48 24.27
C SER A 6 2.64 -1.14 23.58
N THR A 7 2.37 -1.00 23.80
CA THR A 7 2.13 -0.64 22.79
C THR A 7 1.99 -0.43 22.03
N PRO A 8 1.65 -0.29 22.18
CA PRO A 8 1.46 -0.16 21.21
C PRO A 8 1.38 0.14 20.48
N SER A 9 1.12 0.18 20.56
CA SER A 9 1.01 0.47 19.64
C SER A 9 0.85 0.64 18.84
N MET A 10 0.68 0.52 18.87
CA MET A 10 0.56 0.62 17.97
C MET A 10 0.06 0.49 17.36
N THR A 11 -0.11 0.33 17.49
CA THR A 11 -0.65 0.20 16.74
C THR A 11 -1.26 -0.35 16.31
N SER A 12 -1.52 -0.57 16.67
CA SER A 12 -2.06 -1.01 16.15
C SER A 12 -2.50 -1.61 15.52
N SER A 13 -1.86 -1.65 16.13
CA SER A 13 -2.49 -1.60 14.97
C SER A 13 -3.78 -2.42 14.78
N SER A 14 -4.68 -1.94 14.09
CA SER A 14 -5.97 -2.56 13.88
C SER A 14 -5.88 -3.93 13.20
N SER A 15 -4.84 -4.20 12.44
CA SER A 15 -4.71 -5.43 11.68
C SER A 15 -4.33 -6.64 12.54
N GLY A 16 -3.60 -6.43 13.62
CA GLY A 16 -3.05 -7.51 14.41
C GLY A 16 -2.05 -8.40 13.68
N LEU A 17 -1.62 -8.03 12.49
CA LEU A 17 -0.71 -8.83 11.68
C LEU A 17 0.75 -8.52 12.01
N THR A 18 1.59 -9.55 11.97
CA THR A 18 3.02 -9.40 12.19
C THR A 18 3.74 -8.88 10.94
N ALA A 19 4.98 -8.42 11.12
CA ALA A 19 5.81 -8.00 10.00
C ALA A 19 6.00 -9.14 8.99
N ASP A 20 6.16 -10.37 9.46
CA ASP A 20 6.35 -11.53 8.58
C ASP A 20 5.09 -11.83 7.78
N GLU A 21 3.92 -11.71 8.41
CA GLU A 21 2.65 -11.92 7.72
C GLU A 21 2.39 -10.87 6.64
N LEU A 22 2.98 -9.69 6.79
CA LEU A 22 2.90 -8.61 5.81
C LEU A 22 4.04 -8.65 4.80
N ASN A 23 4.86 -9.68 4.80
CA ASN A 23 6.04 -9.77 3.94
C ASN A 23 6.29 -11.18 3.42
N THR A 24 5.22 -11.88 3.05
CA THR A 24 5.34 -13.22 2.44
C THR A 24 5.96 -13.11 1.04
N PRO A 25 6.47 -14.21 0.47
CA PRO A 25 6.97 -14.20 -0.91
C PRO A 25 5.95 -13.66 -1.91
N ALA A 26 4.66 -14.01 -1.76
CA ALA A 26 3.61 -13.51 -2.65
C ALA A 26 3.44 -12.00 -2.51
N ILE A 27 3.50 -11.47 -1.29
CA ILE A 27 3.39 -10.02 -1.06
C ILE A 27 4.60 -9.29 -1.64
N ARG A 28 5.81 -9.84 -1.44
CA ARG A 28 7.00 -9.24 -2.05
C ARG A 28 6.90 -9.20 -3.56
N GLN A 29 6.40 -10.27 -4.18
CA GLN A 29 6.21 -10.29 -5.63
C GLN A 29 5.18 -9.25 -6.07
N ALA A 30 4.07 -9.13 -5.36
CA ALA A 30 3.05 -8.12 -5.66
C ALA A 30 3.62 -6.70 -5.57
N ARG A 31 4.50 -6.43 -4.61
CA ARG A 31 5.20 -5.14 -4.52
C ARG A 31 6.07 -4.89 -5.75
N ILE A 32 6.82 -5.90 -6.18
CA ILE A 32 7.67 -5.80 -7.37
C ILE A 32 6.81 -5.53 -8.61
N ASP A 33 5.74 -6.29 -8.77
CA ASP A 33 4.86 -6.16 -9.93
C ASP A 33 4.21 -4.76 -9.98
N LEU A 34 3.72 -4.28 -8.86
CA LEU A 34 3.09 -2.96 -8.81
C LEU A 34 4.13 -1.86 -9.06
N ALA A 35 5.32 -1.96 -8.49
CA ALA A 35 6.40 -1.01 -8.75
C ALA A 35 6.80 -1.01 -10.23
N ALA A 36 6.79 -2.19 -10.87
CA ALA A 36 7.06 -2.29 -12.31
C ALA A 36 5.97 -1.57 -13.13
N CYS A 37 4.71 -1.64 -12.70
CA CYS A 37 3.63 -0.90 -13.35
C CYS A 37 3.86 0.61 -13.28
N PHE A 38 4.28 1.13 -12.12
CA PHE A 38 4.63 2.54 -11.99
C PHE A 38 5.78 2.93 -12.92
N ARG A 39 6.81 2.10 -12.99
CA ARG A 39 7.96 2.36 -13.84
C ARG A 39 7.56 2.33 -15.32
N MET A 40 6.75 1.36 -15.72
CA MET A 40 6.27 1.26 -17.09
C MET A 40 5.43 2.48 -17.47
N ALA A 41 4.52 2.90 -16.60
CA ALA A 41 3.70 4.08 -16.84
C ALA A 41 4.58 5.33 -17.00
N SER A 42 5.63 5.46 -16.19
CA SER A 42 6.57 6.58 -16.32
C SER A 42 7.29 6.55 -17.66
N LEU A 43 7.79 5.39 -18.09
CA LEU A 43 8.48 5.25 -19.38
C LEU A 43 7.57 5.55 -20.56
N LEU A 44 6.27 5.27 -20.43
CA LEU A 44 5.28 5.54 -21.48
C LEU A 44 4.68 6.93 -21.42
N GLY A 45 5.10 7.77 -20.47
CA GLY A 45 4.57 9.12 -20.30
C GLY A 45 3.15 9.17 -19.76
N LEU A 46 2.69 8.13 -19.07
CA LEU A 46 1.33 8.02 -18.57
C LEU A 46 1.25 8.47 -17.10
N HIS A 47 1.73 9.67 -16.81
CA HIS A 47 1.72 10.20 -15.44
C HIS A 47 1.71 11.74 -15.47
N GLU A 48 1.30 12.33 -14.33
CA GLU A 48 1.29 13.78 -14.14
C GLU A 48 1.92 14.10 -12.77
N GLY A 49 3.24 14.32 -12.76
CA GLY A 49 3.95 14.67 -11.53
C GLY A 49 3.71 13.66 -10.41
N ILE A 50 3.17 14.15 -9.30
CA ILE A 50 2.91 13.33 -8.12
C ILE A 50 1.41 13.08 -7.89
N CYS A 51 0.58 13.37 -8.89
CA CYS A 51 -0.88 13.34 -8.73
C CYS A 51 -1.52 11.99 -9.02
N ASN A 52 -0.77 11.04 -9.56
CA ASN A 52 -1.32 9.77 -10.01
C ASN A 52 -1.03 8.63 -9.02
N HIS A 53 -1.81 7.56 -9.14
CA HIS A 53 -1.69 6.43 -8.22
C HIS A 53 -2.17 5.15 -8.88
N PHE A 54 -1.58 4.03 -8.46
CA PHE A 54 -2.03 2.67 -8.75
C PHE A 54 -2.16 1.92 -7.43
N SER A 55 -2.97 0.88 -7.43
CA SER A 55 -3.09 0.02 -6.26
C SER A 55 -3.30 -1.44 -6.68
N ALA A 56 -3.06 -2.34 -5.73
CA ALA A 56 -3.31 -3.77 -5.92
C ALA A 56 -3.69 -4.37 -4.58
N LEU A 57 -4.61 -5.34 -4.58
CA LEU A 57 -4.92 -6.08 -3.35
C LEU A 57 -3.69 -6.85 -2.88
N VAL A 58 -3.55 -6.97 -1.57
CA VAL A 58 -2.46 -7.76 -0.97
C VAL A 58 -2.80 -9.24 -1.09
N PRO A 59 -1.94 -10.06 -1.72
CA PRO A 59 -2.20 -11.49 -1.86
C PRO A 59 -2.43 -12.17 -0.51
N GLY A 60 -3.53 -12.89 -0.39
CA GLY A 60 -3.90 -13.60 0.84
C GLY A 60 -4.50 -12.74 1.94
N LEU A 61 -4.55 -11.43 1.77
CA LEU A 61 -5.09 -10.49 2.76
C LEU A 61 -6.08 -9.54 2.08
N PRO A 62 -7.30 -10.01 1.79
CA PRO A 62 -8.25 -9.29 0.91
C PRO A 62 -8.82 -8.00 1.49
N THR A 63 -8.53 -7.68 2.73
CA THR A 63 -8.94 -6.43 3.36
C THR A 63 -7.83 -5.37 3.32
N LEU A 64 -6.70 -5.68 2.69
CA LEU A 64 -5.56 -4.78 2.58
C LEU A 64 -5.19 -4.56 1.12
N PHE A 65 -4.63 -3.39 0.82
CA PHE A 65 -4.16 -3.09 -0.52
C PHE A 65 -2.84 -2.32 -0.50
N LEU A 66 -2.06 -2.51 -1.56
CA LEU A 66 -0.83 -1.77 -1.82
C LEU A 66 -1.17 -0.49 -2.57
N VAL A 67 -0.48 0.60 -2.22
CA VAL A 67 -0.66 1.90 -2.90
C VAL A 67 0.62 2.72 -2.73
N ASN A 68 0.85 3.67 -3.65
CA ASN A 68 2.01 4.54 -3.55
C ASN A 68 1.82 5.63 -2.48
N PRO A 69 2.90 6.02 -1.80
CA PRO A 69 2.83 7.14 -0.84
C PRO A 69 2.67 8.48 -1.55
N LEU A 70 2.02 9.41 -0.87
CA LEU A 70 1.87 10.79 -1.33
C LEU A 70 3.25 11.44 -1.49
N GLY A 71 3.41 12.21 -2.53
CA GLY A 71 4.60 13.04 -2.76
C GLY A 71 5.66 12.40 -3.64
N TYR A 72 5.40 11.22 -4.21
CA TYR A 72 6.34 10.52 -5.07
C TYR A 72 5.85 10.53 -6.52
N ALA A 73 6.73 10.85 -7.44
CA ALA A 73 6.47 10.64 -8.86
C ALA A 73 6.59 9.15 -9.20
N PHE A 74 6.00 8.73 -10.30
CA PHE A 74 5.97 7.30 -10.67
C PHE A 74 7.36 6.69 -10.82
N ASP A 75 8.33 7.46 -11.33
CA ASP A 75 9.70 6.97 -11.49
C ASP A 75 10.48 6.89 -10.17
N GLU A 76 9.92 7.43 -9.10
CA GLU A 76 10.52 7.36 -7.76
C GLU A 76 9.99 6.19 -6.93
N ILE A 77 8.90 5.53 -7.38
CA ILE A 77 8.29 4.45 -6.63
C ILE A 77 9.14 3.18 -6.75
N THR A 78 9.38 2.53 -5.61
CA THR A 78 10.06 1.25 -5.53
C THR A 78 9.17 0.25 -4.81
N ALA A 79 9.49 -1.04 -4.92
CA ALA A 79 8.75 -2.08 -4.21
C ALA A 79 8.72 -1.82 -2.70
N SER A 80 9.82 -1.33 -2.14
CA SER A 80 9.95 -1.08 -0.69
C SER A 80 9.26 0.21 -0.25
N SER A 81 8.99 1.15 -1.15
CA SER A 81 8.33 2.40 -0.79
C SER A 81 6.80 2.30 -0.79
N LEU A 82 6.23 1.25 -1.35
CA LEU A 82 4.78 1.06 -1.37
C LEU A 82 4.23 0.87 0.04
N LEU A 83 3.05 1.45 0.27
CA LEU A 83 2.32 1.31 1.52
C LEU A 83 1.38 0.13 1.46
N ILE A 84 1.09 -0.47 2.62
CA ILE A 84 -0.06 -1.35 2.79
C ILE A 84 -1.08 -0.59 3.63
N CYS A 85 -2.29 -0.47 3.12
CA CYS A 85 -3.39 0.23 3.79
C CYS A 85 -4.58 -0.70 3.98
N ASP A 86 -5.37 -0.46 5.02
CA ASP A 86 -6.67 -1.10 5.15
C ASP A 86 -7.77 -0.21 4.56
N PHE A 87 -9.00 -0.69 4.55
CA PHE A 87 -10.12 0.06 3.96
C PHE A 87 -10.67 1.16 4.88
N ASP A 88 -10.17 1.26 6.11
CA ASP A 88 -10.59 2.28 7.07
C ASP A 88 -9.68 3.50 7.08
N GLY A 89 -8.62 3.49 6.28
CA GLY A 89 -7.71 4.61 6.15
C GLY A 89 -6.42 4.48 6.95
N ASN A 90 -6.16 3.31 7.52
CA ASN A 90 -4.94 3.10 8.31
C ASN A 90 -3.81 2.59 7.42
N VAL A 91 -2.62 3.15 7.62
CA VAL A 91 -1.40 2.61 7.03
C VAL A 91 -0.92 1.48 7.94
N VAL A 92 -0.98 0.25 7.43
CA VAL A 92 -0.62 -0.95 8.18
C VAL A 92 0.88 -1.20 8.10
N ALA A 93 1.49 -0.86 6.97
CA ALA A 93 2.93 -1.00 6.78
C ALA A 93 3.44 0.06 5.80
N GLY A 94 4.68 0.51 6.02
CA GLY A 94 5.34 1.50 5.18
C GLY A 94 5.44 2.85 5.86
N LYS A 95 6.17 3.76 5.20
CA LYS A 95 6.39 5.12 5.70
C LYS A 95 5.65 6.11 4.80
N GLY A 96 4.88 6.99 5.41
CA GLY A 96 4.11 7.99 4.71
C GLY A 96 2.62 7.70 4.76
N ILE A 97 1.87 8.42 3.96
CA ILE A 97 0.41 8.27 3.86
C ILE A 97 0.02 8.21 2.38
N PRO A 98 -1.09 7.56 2.04
CA PRO A 98 -1.61 7.64 0.69
C PRO A 98 -2.23 9.02 0.46
N GLU A 99 -2.33 9.42 -0.80
CA GLU A 99 -3.08 10.62 -1.14
C GLU A 99 -4.57 10.34 -0.86
N SER A 100 -5.27 11.35 -0.31
CA SER A 100 -6.64 11.16 0.18
C SER A 100 -7.61 10.67 -0.90
N THR A 101 -7.54 11.27 -2.08
CA THR A 101 -8.41 10.89 -3.20
C THR A 101 -8.08 9.45 -3.64
N ALA A 102 -6.79 9.14 -3.72
CA ALA A 102 -6.34 7.79 -4.05
C ALA A 102 -6.93 6.77 -3.09
N PHE A 103 -6.78 7.02 -1.80
CA PHE A 103 -7.31 6.10 -0.80
C PHE A 103 -8.81 5.85 -1.01
N HIS A 104 -9.60 6.92 -1.10
CA HIS A 104 -11.06 6.76 -1.19
C HIS A 104 -11.50 6.03 -2.46
N ILE A 105 -10.89 6.34 -3.60
CA ILE A 105 -11.24 5.69 -4.86
C ILE A 105 -10.83 4.21 -4.82
N HIS A 106 -9.58 3.93 -4.48
CA HIS A 106 -9.06 2.56 -4.55
C HIS A 106 -9.69 1.65 -3.50
N ALA A 107 -9.89 2.14 -2.28
CA ALA A 107 -10.54 1.36 -1.24
C ALA A 107 -11.95 0.92 -1.70
N ARG A 108 -12.72 1.84 -2.29
CA ARG A 108 -14.08 1.52 -2.75
C ARG A 108 -14.06 0.51 -3.90
N VAL A 109 -13.14 0.65 -4.85
CA VAL A 109 -13.02 -0.31 -5.95
C VAL A 109 -12.68 -1.69 -5.42
N HIS A 110 -11.69 -1.80 -4.54
CA HIS A 110 -11.29 -3.10 -3.99
C HIS A 110 -12.38 -3.75 -3.12
N MET A 111 -13.13 -2.94 -2.36
CA MET A 111 -14.25 -3.48 -1.59
C MET A 111 -15.34 -4.09 -2.48
N ARG A 112 -15.58 -3.49 -3.65
CA ARG A 112 -16.59 -3.97 -4.58
C ARG A 112 -16.10 -5.08 -5.49
N HIS A 113 -14.78 -5.14 -5.71
CA HIS A 113 -14.14 -6.09 -6.62
C HIS A 113 -12.93 -6.72 -5.92
N PRO A 114 -13.18 -7.71 -5.04
CA PRO A 114 -12.13 -8.29 -4.19
C PRO A 114 -11.22 -9.30 -4.90
N HIS A 115 -11.25 -9.35 -6.23
CA HIS A 115 -10.41 -10.28 -7.01
C HIS A 115 -9.87 -9.66 -8.32
#